data_6f401e041c2ee798c38432ea53ce9db6
#
_entry.id   6f401e041c2ee798c38432ea53ce9db6
#
_cell.length_a   1.000
_cell.length_b   1.000
_cell.length_c   1.000
_cell.angle_alpha   90.00
_cell.angle_beta   90.00
_cell.angle_gamma   90.00
#
_symmetry.space_group_name_H-M   'P 1'
#
loop_
_entity.id
_entity.type
_entity.pdbx_description
1 polymer ?
#
loop_
_entity_poly.entity_id
_entity_poly.type
_entity_poly.pdbx_seq_one_letter_code
_entity_poly.pdbx_strand_id
1 'polypeptide(L)'
;FPEALEMLADRAGVELPKLEYSKEAKEQADLKSALLQINKEAAKFYYYQLRQKIGEQGMTYLKGRELSDETINKFGLGYSDKFSNNLYRYLKGKEYSDDLLRQSGLFNVDEKRGMYDKFWNRVIYPIMDVNNRVIGFGGRVMGDGKPKYLNSPETVVFDKSRNLYGLNRARTSRKPYFLLCEGYMDVISLHQAGFTNAVASLGTALTSGHASLIKRYVKEVYLTYDSDEAGTRAALRAVPILREAGVSAKVIRMDPYKDPDEFIKNLGAEEYEKRIQAARNGFMFSLEMLEKEYDMNSPEGKTDFFREVSRRLLEFEDELERNNYIEAVATAYRISKDSLDKMVAKTAVSAGMARPVTRPKRAEGGEKNRKEDGNLTSQKALLTWMIDDDRLYDQISSYISPGDFTESLYRTVAELLYEQRKEGSLNPAKILNHFTEEEDHREAASLFNTRIKELKTKDEREQALRETILKVKTSSIDHQTRSLDPTDMAGLQRLMEEKRKLEDLRTLHISIQ
;
A
#
# COMPACT_ATOMS: atom_id res chain seq x y z
N PHE A 1 -27.31 9.07 -13.38
CA PHE A 1 -28.01 7.89 -12.86
C PHE A 1 -29.54 8.09 -12.82
N PRO A 2 -30.12 9.19 -12.26
CA PRO A 2 -31.58 9.42 -12.29
C PRO A 2 -32.15 9.48 -13.71
N GLU A 3 -31.54 10.23 -14.61
CA GLU A 3 -31.94 10.37 -16.00
C GLU A 3 -31.92 9.05 -16.78
N ALA A 4 -30.96 8.18 -16.50
CA ALA A 4 -30.89 6.84 -17.10
C ALA A 4 -31.99 5.92 -16.52
N LEU A 5 -32.32 6.11 -15.25
CA LEU A 5 -33.41 5.38 -14.60
C LEU A 5 -34.79 5.79 -15.14
N GLU A 6 -34.98 7.10 -15.36
CA GLU A 6 -36.19 7.64 -16.00
C GLU A 6 -36.36 7.11 -17.43
N MET A 7 -35.30 7.14 -18.24
CA MET A 7 -35.35 6.57 -19.59
C MET A 7 -35.64 5.06 -19.61
N LEU A 8 -35.12 4.31 -18.64
CA LEU A 8 -35.40 2.87 -18.54
C LEU A 8 -36.82 2.59 -18.05
N ALA A 9 -37.32 3.40 -17.13
CA ALA A 9 -38.68 3.30 -16.61
C ALA A 9 -39.71 3.63 -17.68
N ASP A 10 -39.52 4.72 -18.45
CA ASP A 10 -40.36 5.08 -19.59
C ASP A 10 -40.39 3.97 -20.65
N ARG A 11 -39.24 3.35 -20.89
CA ARG A 11 -39.13 2.25 -21.84
C ARG A 11 -39.79 0.96 -21.38
N ALA A 12 -39.80 0.75 -20.06
CA ALA A 12 -40.38 -0.43 -19.38
C ALA A 12 -41.87 -0.22 -19.03
N GLY A 13 -42.43 0.97 -19.23
CA GLY A 13 -43.80 1.31 -18.84
C GLY A 13 -44.01 1.27 -17.30
N VAL A 14 -42.95 1.49 -16.53
CA VAL A 14 -42.96 1.50 -15.06
C VAL A 14 -43.00 2.94 -14.58
N GLU A 15 -44.03 3.35 -13.85
CA GLU A 15 -44.01 4.62 -13.18
C GLU A 15 -43.04 4.56 -11.99
N LEU A 16 -41.95 5.34 -12.07
CA LEU A 16 -41.07 5.52 -10.92
C LEU A 16 -41.80 6.29 -9.81
N PRO A 17 -41.65 5.91 -8.54
CA PRO A 17 -42.13 6.72 -7.45
C PRO A 17 -41.55 8.13 -7.61
N LYS A 18 -42.40 9.15 -7.66
CA LYS A 18 -41.94 10.54 -7.63
C LYS A 18 -41.22 10.73 -6.28
N LEU A 19 -39.87 10.73 -6.33
CA LEU A 19 -39.07 11.17 -5.19
C LEU A 19 -39.46 12.64 -4.96
N GLU A 20 -40.30 12.89 -3.97
CA GLU A 20 -40.48 14.23 -3.44
C GLU A 20 -39.16 14.67 -2.85
N TYR A 21 -38.31 15.30 -3.68
CA TYR A 21 -37.12 15.99 -3.17
C TYR A 21 -37.63 17.06 -2.19
N SER A 22 -37.07 17.07 -0.99
CA SER A 22 -37.34 18.15 -0.06
C SER A 22 -37.08 19.49 -0.76
N LYS A 23 -37.84 20.52 -0.43
CA LYS A 23 -37.68 21.86 -1.02
C LYS A 23 -36.20 22.30 -0.99
N GLU A 24 -35.50 21.98 0.09
CA GLU A 24 -34.08 22.26 0.31
C GLU A 24 -33.18 21.50 -0.69
N ALA A 25 -33.46 20.24 -0.96
CA ALA A 25 -32.66 19.46 -1.93
C ALA A 25 -32.81 20.01 -3.36
N LYS A 26 -34.01 20.50 -3.72
CA LYS A 26 -34.28 21.16 -4.99
C LYS A 26 -33.53 22.51 -5.08
N GLU A 27 -33.60 23.33 -4.04
CA GLU A 27 -32.88 24.61 -3.98
C GLU A 27 -31.33 24.42 -4.10
N GLN A 28 -30.80 23.38 -3.44
CA GLN A 28 -29.36 23.04 -3.59
C GLN A 28 -29.00 22.56 -4.99
N ALA A 29 -29.85 21.76 -5.64
CA ALA A 29 -29.61 21.31 -7.02
C ALA A 29 -29.66 22.48 -8.00
N ASP A 30 -30.62 23.39 -7.85
CA ASP A 30 -30.74 24.60 -8.67
C ASP A 30 -29.53 25.54 -8.47
N LEU A 31 -29.09 25.76 -7.24
CA LEU A 31 -27.88 26.51 -6.92
C LEU A 31 -26.64 25.89 -7.58
N LYS A 32 -26.48 24.57 -7.45
CA LYS A 32 -25.37 23.84 -8.07
C LYS A 32 -25.36 24.01 -9.59
N SER A 33 -26.50 23.90 -10.24
CA SER A 33 -26.66 24.10 -11.67
C SER A 33 -26.31 25.53 -12.08
N ALA A 34 -26.80 26.53 -11.34
CA ALA A 34 -26.51 27.94 -11.61
C ALA A 34 -25.00 28.25 -11.47
N LEU A 35 -24.33 27.73 -10.41
CA LEU A 35 -22.89 27.94 -10.22
C LEU A 35 -22.05 27.27 -11.32
N LEU A 36 -22.43 26.08 -11.78
CA LEU A 36 -21.76 25.42 -12.91
C LEU A 36 -21.91 26.24 -14.21
N GLN A 37 -23.09 26.85 -14.44
CA GLN A 37 -23.30 27.69 -15.60
C GLN A 37 -22.48 29.01 -15.49
N ILE A 38 -22.42 29.63 -14.33
CA ILE A 38 -21.56 30.80 -14.08
C ILE A 38 -20.10 30.47 -14.35
N ASN A 39 -19.58 29.36 -13.83
CA ASN A 39 -18.21 28.92 -14.07
C ASN A 39 -17.93 28.66 -15.55
N LYS A 40 -18.89 28.05 -16.27
CA LYS A 40 -18.78 27.83 -17.72
C LYS A 40 -18.68 29.16 -18.48
N GLU A 41 -19.49 30.15 -18.12
CA GLU A 41 -19.43 31.47 -18.76
C GLU A 41 -18.14 32.22 -18.41
N ALA A 42 -17.69 32.15 -17.15
CA ALA A 42 -16.39 32.73 -16.74
C ALA A 42 -15.22 32.08 -17.48
N ALA A 43 -15.23 30.74 -17.65
CA ALA A 43 -14.21 30.04 -18.41
C ALA A 43 -14.16 30.50 -19.89
N LYS A 44 -15.32 30.68 -20.53
CA LYS A 44 -15.41 31.23 -21.89
C LYS A 44 -14.83 32.65 -21.93
N PHE A 45 -15.21 33.49 -20.98
CA PHE A 45 -14.72 34.87 -20.89
C PHE A 45 -13.19 34.93 -20.82
N TYR A 46 -12.59 34.19 -19.89
CA TYR A 46 -11.13 34.14 -19.74
C TYR A 46 -10.44 33.51 -20.96
N TYR A 47 -11.04 32.48 -21.54
CA TYR A 47 -10.54 31.84 -22.76
C TYR A 47 -10.44 32.81 -23.93
N TYR A 48 -11.48 33.61 -24.17
CA TYR A 48 -11.48 34.62 -25.23
C TYR A 48 -10.54 35.78 -24.92
N GLN A 49 -10.48 36.23 -23.67
CA GLN A 49 -9.54 37.29 -23.31
C GLN A 49 -8.09 36.94 -23.62
N LEU A 50 -7.66 35.71 -23.31
CA LEU A 50 -6.30 35.25 -23.62
C LEU A 50 -5.95 35.39 -25.11
N ARG A 51 -6.92 35.25 -26.00
CA ARG A 51 -6.74 35.26 -27.48
C ARG A 51 -6.92 36.60 -28.11
N GLN A 52 -7.20 37.64 -27.33
CA GLN A 52 -7.30 39.01 -27.77
C GLN A 52 -6.03 39.81 -27.40
N LYS A 53 -5.87 41.02 -27.92
CA LYS A 53 -4.75 41.93 -27.61
C LYS A 53 -4.55 42.16 -26.12
N ILE A 54 -5.63 42.20 -25.34
CA ILE A 54 -5.60 42.33 -23.88
C ILE A 54 -4.93 41.13 -23.17
N GLY A 55 -4.92 39.97 -23.79
CA GLY A 55 -4.32 38.71 -23.27
C GLY A 55 -2.86 38.48 -23.70
N GLU A 56 -2.25 39.40 -24.45
CA GLU A 56 -0.89 39.24 -24.99
C GLU A 56 0.13 38.87 -23.93
N GLN A 57 0.09 39.51 -22.77
CA GLN A 57 0.98 39.20 -21.65
C GLN A 57 0.81 37.77 -21.15
N GLY A 58 -0.42 37.30 -21.01
CA GLY A 58 -0.72 35.93 -20.62
C GLY A 58 -0.27 34.91 -21.67
N MET A 59 -0.51 35.20 -22.94
CA MET A 59 -0.09 34.36 -24.06
C MET A 59 1.44 34.27 -24.15
N THR A 60 2.13 35.40 -24.04
CA THR A 60 3.61 35.47 -24.02
C THR A 60 4.17 34.62 -22.87
N TYR A 61 3.57 34.69 -21.68
CA TYR A 61 3.96 33.83 -20.57
C TYR A 61 3.80 32.36 -20.89
N LEU A 62 2.65 31.93 -21.44
CA LEU A 62 2.40 30.51 -21.76
C LEU A 62 3.34 30.02 -22.87
N LYS A 63 3.62 30.86 -23.88
CA LYS A 63 4.60 30.53 -24.93
C LYS A 63 6.03 30.49 -24.38
N GLY A 64 6.40 31.38 -23.47
CA GLY A 64 7.67 31.34 -22.76
C GLY A 64 7.82 30.10 -21.84
N ARG A 65 6.69 29.46 -21.47
CA ARG A 65 6.67 28.16 -20.84
C ARG A 65 6.66 27.00 -21.85
N GLU A 66 6.88 27.28 -23.14
CA GLU A 66 6.96 26.30 -24.25
C GLU A 66 5.65 25.52 -24.48
N LEU A 67 4.50 26.06 -24.09
CA LEU A 67 3.23 25.41 -24.37
C LEU A 67 2.79 25.63 -25.81
N SER A 68 2.38 24.55 -26.49
CA SER A 68 1.80 24.59 -27.82
C SER A 68 0.39 25.19 -27.80
N ASP A 69 -0.05 25.74 -28.93
CA ASP A 69 -1.43 26.24 -29.07
C ASP A 69 -2.46 25.13 -28.84
N GLU A 70 -2.16 23.91 -29.26
CA GLU A 70 -2.99 22.75 -29.01
C GLU A 70 -3.16 22.50 -27.52
N THR A 71 -2.07 22.53 -26.75
CA THR A 71 -2.10 22.33 -25.29
C THR A 71 -2.85 23.45 -24.58
N ILE A 72 -2.58 24.72 -24.94
CA ILE A 72 -3.28 25.89 -24.41
C ILE A 72 -4.79 25.77 -24.64
N ASN A 73 -5.20 25.33 -25.84
CA ASN A 73 -6.60 25.14 -26.21
C ASN A 73 -7.21 23.92 -25.47
N LYS A 74 -6.48 22.81 -25.46
CA LYS A 74 -6.90 21.56 -24.81
C LYS A 74 -7.21 21.74 -23.33
N PHE A 75 -6.39 22.51 -22.61
CA PHE A 75 -6.61 22.81 -21.19
C PHE A 75 -7.57 23.98 -20.96
N GLY A 76 -8.02 24.67 -22.02
CA GLY A 76 -8.93 25.80 -21.91
C GLY A 76 -8.31 27.00 -21.19
N LEU A 77 -6.98 27.16 -21.30
CA LEU A 77 -6.27 28.23 -20.57
C LEU A 77 -6.80 29.59 -20.95
N GLY A 78 -6.91 30.46 -19.97
CA GLY A 78 -7.46 31.80 -20.10
C GLY A 78 -6.58 32.86 -19.50
N TYR A 79 -7.05 34.11 -19.59
CA TYR A 79 -6.41 35.27 -18.98
C TYR A 79 -7.47 36.16 -18.37
N SER A 80 -7.18 36.68 -17.20
CA SER A 80 -7.90 37.78 -16.57
C SER A 80 -7.00 38.99 -16.58
N ASP A 81 -7.46 40.08 -17.16
CA ASP A 81 -6.69 41.30 -17.31
C ASP A 81 -6.48 42.05 -15.98
N LYS A 82 -5.80 43.17 -16.06
CA LYS A 82 -5.48 44.01 -14.89
C LYS A 82 -6.66 44.76 -14.29
N PHE A 83 -7.81 44.77 -14.94
CA PHE A 83 -9.02 45.45 -14.46
C PHE A 83 -9.87 44.51 -13.63
N SER A 84 -10.16 44.89 -12.41
CA SER A 84 -10.77 44.04 -11.40
C SER A 84 -12.28 43.97 -11.43
N ASN A 85 -12.94 44.29 -12.55
CA ASN A 85 -14.39 44.31 -12.67
C ASN A 85 -14.93 43.88 -14.06
N ASN A 86 -14.08 43.37 -14.93
CA ASN A 86 -14.48 43.02 -16.29
C ASN A 86 -15.32 41.73 -16.34
N LEU A 87 -14.96 40.73 -15.56
CA LEU A 87 -15.79 39.51 -15.43
C LEU A 87 -17.12 39.84 -14.75
N TYR A 88 -17.09 40.67 -13.69
CA TYR A 88 -18.32 41.07 -12.99
C TYR A 88 -19.31 41.73 -13.95
N ARG A 89 -18.86 42.71 -14.73
CA ARG A 89 -19.70 43.41 -15.72
C ARG A 89 -20.22 42.43 -16.79
N TYR A 90 -19.39 41.54 -17.26
CA TYR A 90 -19.78 40.51 -18.26
C TYR A 90 -20.91 39.63 -17.72
N LEU A 91 -20.79 39.11 -16.48
CA LEU A 91 -21.81 38.25 -15.90
C LEU A 91 -23.07 39.01 -15.50
N LYS A 92 -22.96 40.25 -15.05
CA LYS A 92 -24.13 41.13 -14.86
C LYS A 92 -24.89 41.39 -16.15
N GLY A 93 -24.18 41.57 -17.28
CA GLY A 93 -24.79 41.69 -18.59
C GLY A 93 -25.52 40.41 -19.06
N LYS A 94 -25.29 39.28 -18.37
CA LYS A 94 -26.01 37.99 -18.54
C LYS A 94 -27.10 37.76 -17.48
N GLU A 95 -27.46 38.83 -16.76
CA GLU A 95 -28.56 38.90 -15.78
C GLU A 95 -28.37 37.99 -14.54
N TYR A 96 -27.15 37.53 -14.22
CA TYR A 96 -26.88 36.84 -12.97
C TYR A 96 -27.03 37.80 -11.77
N SER A 97 -27.71 37.32 -10.72
CA SER A 97 -27.87 38.07 -9.48
C SER A 97 -26.59 38.17 -8.67
N ASP A 98 -26.42 39.24 -7.90
CA ASP A 98 -25.26 39.43 -7.04
C ASP A 98 -25.11 38.32 -6.00
N ASP A 99 -26.21 37.74 -5.53
CA ASP A 99 -26.19 36.64 -4.56
C ASP A 99 -25.59 35.38 -5.16
N LEU A 100 -25.93 35.03 -6.39
CA LEU A 100 -25.32 33.90 -7.10
C LEU A 100 -23.85 34.17 -7.42
N LEU A 101 -23.51 35.40 -7.85
CA LEU A 101 -22.13 35.79 -8.12
C LEU A 101 -21.26 35.72 -6.86
N ARG A 102 -21.78 36.12 -5.72
CA ARG A 102 -21.10 36.03 -4.42
C ARG A 102 -20.79 34.58 -4.04
N GLN A 103 -21.72 33.68 -4.27
CA GLN A 103 -21.58 32.25 -3.99
C GLN A 103 -20.67 31.50 -4.98
N SER A 104 -20.39 32.08 -6.15
CA SER A 104 -19.52 31.47 -7.19
C SER A 104 -18.06 31.37 -6.79
N GLY A 105 -17.60 32.16 -5.81
CA GLY A 105 -16.20 32.26 -5.43
C GLY A 105 -15.30 32.97 -6.44
N LEU A 106 -15.87 33.59 -7.48
CA LEU A 106 -15.15 34.35 -8.52
C LEU A 106 -14.88 35.81 -8.12
N PHE A 107 -15.52 36.29 -7.07
CA PHE A 107 -15.50 37.68 -6.66
C PHE A 107 -15.11 37.81 -5.19
N ASN A 108 -14.53 38.96 -4.89
CA ASN A 108 -14.38 39.48 -3.54
C ASN A 108 -15.41 40.58 -3.33
N VAL A 109 -15.80 40.82 -2.09
CA VAL A 109 -16.70 41.92 -1.70
C VAL A 109 -16.00 42.83 -0.75
N ASP A 110 -16.02 44.13 -1.05
CA ASP A 110 -15.47 45.18 -0.23
C ASP A 110 -16.56 46.22 0.08
N GLU A 111 -16.62 46.73 1.29
CA GLU A 111 -17.67 47.64 1.72
C GLU A 111 -17.70 48.96 0.91
N LYS A 112 -16.55 49.41 0.43
CA LYS A 112 -16.42 50.67 -0.30
C LYS A 112 -16.45 50.50 -1.82
N ARG A 113 -15.89 49.38 -2.33
CA ARG A 113 -15.73 49.11 -3.77
C ARG A 113 -16.84 48.23 -4.34
N GLY A 114 -17.64 47.60 -3.47
CA GLY A 114 -18.62 46.61 -3.88
C GLY A 114 -17.96 45.30 -4.30
N MET A 115 -18.59 44.59 -5.24
CA MET A 115 -18.10 43.33 -5.76
C MET A 115 -17.08 43.56 -6.88
N TYR A 116 -15.92 42.84 -6.81
CA TYR A 116 -14.84 42.93 -7.80
C TYR A 116 -14.24 41.57 -8.08
N ASP A 117 -13.63 41.41 -9.25
CA ASP A 117 -13.05 40.15 -9.75
C ASP A 117 -11.93 39.68 -8.82
N LYS A 118 -11.99 38.41 -8.41
CA LYS A 118 -10.96 37.79 -7.57
C LYS A 118 -9.66 37.53 -8.34
N PHE A 119 -9.80 37.09 -9.59
CA PHE A 119 -8.70 36.71 -10.46
C PHE A 119 -8.39 37.83 -11.44
N TRP A 120 -7.67 38.87 -11.02
CA TRP A 120 -7.22 39.93 -11.89
C TRP A 120 -5.71 39.87 -12.15
N ASN A 121 -5.28 40.23 -13.34
CA ASN A 121 -3.90 40.14 -13.84
C ASN A 121 -3.31 38.72 -13.67
N ARG A 122 -4.03 37.69 -14.14
CA ARG A 122 -3.65 36.28 -13.97
C ARG A 122 -3.87 35.49 -15.23
N VAL A 123 -2.94 34.55 -15.51
CA VAL A 123 -3.23 33.41 -16.36
C VAL A 123 -4.14 32.48 -15.59
N ILE A 124 -5.20 32.02 -16.25
CA ILE A 124 -6.29 31.23 -15.64
C ILE A 124 -6.22 29.78 -16.08
N TYR A 125 -6.30 28.90 -15.12
CA TYR A 125 -6.35 27.45 -15.26
C TYR A 125 -7.74 26.95 -14.82
N PRO A 126 -8.64 26.61 -15.75
CA PRO A 126 -9.94 26.05 -15.37
C PRO A 126 -9.77 24.71 -14.68
N ILE A 127 -10.41 24.55 -13.53
CA ILE A 127 -10.47 23.28 -12.80
C ILE A 127 -11.75 22.58 -13.20
N MET A 128 -11.63 21.34 -13.67
CA MET A 128 -12.76 20.56 -14.16
C MET A 128 -13.02 19.35 -13.28
N ASP A 129 -14.29 19.03 -13.10
CA ASP A 129 -14.70 17.75 -12.53
C ASP A 129 -14.52 16.60 -13.54
N VAL A 130 -14.75 15.37 -13.10
CA VAL A 130 -14.62 14.17 -13.95
C VAL A 130 -15.54 14.18 -15.19
N ASN A 131 -16.58 15.02 -15.21
CA ASN A 131 -17.51 15.17 -16.33
C ASN A 131 -17.16 16.37 -17.24
N ASN A 132 -15.96 16.93 -17.14
CA ASN A 132 -15.50 18.12 -17.88
C ASN A 132 -16.32 19.39 -17.61
N ARG A 133 -16.99 19.50 -16.46
CA ARG A 133 -17.66 20.73 -16.05
C ARG A 133 -16.67 21.58 -15.26
N VAL A 134 -16.62 22.86 -15.54
CA VAL A 134 -15.75 23.81 -14.82
C VAL A 134 -16.33 24.05 -13.42
N ILE A 135 -15.59 23.67 -12.39
CA ILE A 135 -15.99 23.75 -10.99
C ILE A 135 -15.27 24.86 -10.21
N GLY A 136 -14.17 25.38 -10.77
CA GLY A 136 -13.36 26.44 -10.18
C GLY A 136 -12.20 26.83 -11.07
N PHE A 137 -11.31 27.64 -10.54
CA PHE A 137 -10.18 28.19 -11.27
C PHE A 137 -8.94 28.27 -10.40
N GLY A 138 -7.78 28.05 -11.01
CA GLY A 138 -6.48 28.50 -10.55
C GLY A 138 -6.05 29.74 -11.32
N GLY A 139 -5.31 30.64 -10.69
CA GLY A 139 -4.83 31.84 -11.34
C GLY A 139 -3.38 32.15 -10.96
N ARG A 140 -2.48 32.19 -11.94
CA ARG A 140 -1.08 32.62 -11.74
C ARG A 140 -0.93 34.10 -12.05
N VAL A 141 -0.46 34.88 -11.08
CA VAL A 141 -0.30 36.31 -11.27
C VAL A 141 0.78 36.63 -12.31
N MET A 142 0.55 37.67 -13.09
CA MET A 142 1.55 38.23 -13.99
C MET A 142 2.29 39.38 -13.27
N GLY A 143 3.63 39.36 -13.35
CA GLY A 143 4.50 40.26 -12.58
C GLY A 143 4.67 39.80 -11.12
N ASP A 144 5.01 40.77 -10.23
CA ASP A 144 5.46 40.54 -8.84
C ASP A 144 4.32 40.46 -7.82
N GLY A 145 3.07 40.32 -8.29
CA GLY A 145 1.91 40.23 -7.40
C GLY A 145 1.92 38.99 -6.50
N LYS A 146 1.32 39.09 -5.34
CA LYS A 146 1.16 37.96 -4.38
C LYS A 146 -0.32 37.69 -4.14
N PRO A 147 -0.71 36.42 -3.90
CA PRO A 147 0.11 35.21 -3.99
C PRO A 147 0.43 34.84 -5.45
N LYS A 148 1.55 34.15 -5.69
CA LYS A 148 1.95 33.67 -7.04
C LYS A 148 0.85 32.85 -7.70
N TYR A 149 0.28 31.88 -6.97
CA TYR A 149 -0.91 31.12 -7.37
C TYR A 149 -2.06 31.41 -6.41
N LEU A 150 -3.25 31.55 -6.97
CA LEU A 150 -4.51 31.75 -6.26
C LEU A 150 -5.52 30.75 -6.78
N ASN A 151 -6.22 30.05 -5.90
CA ASN A 151 -7.29 29.11 -6.25
C ASN A 151 -8.65 29.66 -5.85
N SER A 152 -9.71 29.20 -6.54
CA SER A 152 -11.08 29.40 -6.08
C SER A 152 -11.23 28.96 -4.63
N PRO A 153 -12.04 29.64 -3.81
CA PRO A 153 -12.47 29.10 -2.52
C PRO A 153 -13.33 27.85 -2.73
N GLU A 154 -13.61 27.13 -1.67
CA GLU A 154 -14.58 26.06 -1.71
C GLU A 154 -15.98 26.59 -1.93
N THR A 155 -16.77 25.84 -2.71
CA THR A 155 -18.16 26.18 -3.05
C THR A 155 -18.99 24.89 -3.07
N VAL A 156 -20.29 25.01 -3.26
CA VAL A 156 -21.18 23.83 -3.41
C VAL A 156 -20.77 22.91 -4.57
N VAL A 157 -20.00 23.44 -5.57
CA VAL A 157 -19.53 22.66 -6.72
C VAL A 157 -18.04 22.33 -6.66
N PHE A 158 -17.28 22.89 -5.73
CA PHE A 158 -15.83 22.73 -5.67
C PHE A 158 -15.33 22.45 -4.25
N ASP A 159 -14.80 21.25 -4.05
CA ASP A 159 -14.12 20.80 -2.83
C ASP A 159 -12.66 20.41 -3.20
N LYS A 160 -11.70 21.19 -2.72
CA LYS A 160 -10.27 20.98 -3.02
C LYS A 160 -9.76 19.65 -2.52
N SER A 161 -10.30 19.15 -1.42
CA SER A 161 -9.86 17.90 -0.79
C SER A 161 -10.30 16.65 -1.55
N ARG A 162 -11.20 16.78 -2.53
CA ARG A 162 -11.81 15.70 -3.30
C ARG A 162 -11.73 15.89 -4.81
N ASN A 163 -10.93 16.84 -5.28
CA ASN A 163 -10.74 17.10 -6.69
C ASN A 163 -9.24 17.18 -7.04
N LEU A 164 -8.88 16.61 -8.17
CA LEU A 164 -7.52 16.66 -8.70
C LEU A 164 -7.51 17.35 -10.07
N TYR A 165 -6.58 18.26 -10.27
CA TYR A 165 -6.38 18.88 -11.57
C TYR A 165 -5.94 17.84 -12.61
N GLY A 166 -6.51 17.90 -13.80
CA GLY A 166 -6.21 16.95 -14.87
C GLY A 166 -6.92 15.61 -14.78
N LEU A 167 -7.64 15.29 -13.69
CA LEU A 167 -8.29 13.99 -13.50
C LEU A 167 -9.34 13.70 -14.57
N ASN A 168 -10.07 14.71 -15.05
CA ASN A 168 -11.03 14.56 -16.15
C ASN A 168 -10.44 13.96 -17.42
N ARG A 169 -9.12 14.14 -17.62
CA ARG A 169 -8.32 13.58 -18.72
C ARG A 169 -7.63 12.29 -18.32
N ALA A 170 -6.96 12.31 -17.16
CA ALA A 170 -6.17 11.19 -16.69
C ALA A 170 -7.01 9.91 -16.52
N ARG A 171 -8.30 10.02 -16.16
CA ARG A 171 -9.21 8.87 -16.02
C ARG A 171 -9.45 8.09 -17.32
N THR A 172 -9.16 8.68 -18.47
CA THR A 172 -9.28 8.02 -19.79
C THR A 172 -7.95 7.50 -20.30
N SER A 173 -6.86 7.69 -19.58
CA SER A 173 -5.55 7.16 -19.92
C SER A 173 -5.53 5.63 -19.85
N ARG A 174 -4.76 5.00 -20.73
CA ARG A 174 -4.55 3.53 -20.72
C ARG A 174 -3.45 3.09 -19.76
N LYS A 175 -2.73 4.03 -19.13
CA LYS A 175 -1.70 3.70 -18.13
C LYS A 175 -2.38 3.21 -16.85
N PRO A 176 -1.90 2.12 -16.21
CA PRO A 176 -2.52 1.56 -14.99
C PRO A 176 -2.17 2.32 -13.71
N TYR A 177 -1.55 3.48 -13.84
CA TYR A 177 -1.10 4.34 -12.74
C TYR A 177 -1.31 5.82 -13.06
N PHE A 178 -1.33 6.67 -12.01
CA PHE A 178 -1.27 8.11 -12.17
C PHE A 178 0.11 8.66 -11.81
N LEU A 179 0.49 9.76 -12.48
CA LEU A 179 1.59 10.63 -12.11
C LEU A 179 1.02 11.76 -11.25
N LEU A 180 1.38 11.84 -9.99
CA LEU A 180 0.87 12.85 -9.06
C LEU A 180 1.91 13.96 -8.88
N CYS A 181 1.57 15.15 -9.38
CA CYS A 181 2.38 16.36 -9.38
C CYS A 181 1.92 17.34 -8.31
N GLU A 182 2.68 18.42 -8.10
CA GLU A 182 2.32 19.49 -7.19
C GLU A 182 1.45 20.58 -7.85
N GLY A 183 1.71 20.91 -9.11
CA GLY A 183 1.17 22.08 -9.74
C GLY A 183 0.49 21.90 -11.10
N TYR A 184 -0.17 22.97 -11.52
CA TYR A 184 -0.86 23.03 -12.82
C TYR A 184 0.09 22.83 -14.00
N MET A 185 1.26 23.50 -13.93
CA MET A 185 2.22 23.48 -15.04
C MET A 185 2.82 22.11 -15.25
N ASP A 186 3.12 21.39 -14.17
CA ASP A 186 3.67 20.04 -14.25
C ASP A 186 2.71 19.11 -14.97
N VAL A 187 1.43 19.15 -14.59
CA VAL A 187 0.39 18.37 -15.26
C VAL A 187 0.29 18.74 -16.74
N ILE A 188 0.26 20.04 -17.07
CA ILE A 188 0.11 20.49 -18.45
C ILE A 188 1.31 20.08 -19.30
N SER A 189 2.54 20.27 -18.79
CA SER A 189 3.77 19.90 -19.49
C SER A 189 3.89 18.39 -19.69
N LEU A 190 3.56 17.59 -18.67
CA LEU A 190 3.51 16.13 -18.79
C LEU A 190 2.47 15.66 -19.80
N HIS A 191 1.26 16.26 -19.81
CA HIS A 191 0.25 15.96 -20.83
C HIS A 191 0.71 16.34 -22.23
N GLN A 192 1.41 17.48 -22.39
CA GLN A 192 1.99 17.88 -23.68
C GLN A 192 3.05 16.88 -24.15
N ALA A 193 3.84 16.35 -23.23
CA ALA A 193 4.85 15.33 -23.50
C ALA A 193 4.28 13.91 -23.72
N GLY A 194 2.94 13.74 -23.66
CA GLY A 194 2.27 12.45 -23.88
C GLY A 194 1.88 11.68 -22.63
N PHE A 195 2.25 12.13 -21.43
CA PHE A 195 1.88 11.51 -20.15
C PHE A 195 0.48 11.97 -19.70
N THR A 196 -0.55 11.47 -20.40
CA THR A 196 -1.94 11.89 -20.20
C THR A 196 -2.57 11.40 -18.88
N ASN A 197 -1.83 10.67 -18.08
CA ASN A 197 -2.19 10.16 -16.75
C ASN A 197 -1.67 11.05 -15.60
N ALA A 198 -1.18 12.26 -15.90
CA ALA A 198 -0.72 13.21 -14.88
C ALA A 198 -1.90 13.95 -14.23
N VAL A 199 -1.84 14.09 -12.91
CA VAL A 199 -2.80 14.82 -12.07
C VAL A 199 -2.06 15.62 -10.98
N ALA A 200 -2.70 16.64 -10.42
CA ALA A 200 -2.12 17.38 -9.29
C ALA A 200 -3.17 17.73 -8.23
N SER A 201 -2.71 17.89 -6.99
CA SER A 201 -3.51 18.51 -5.94
C SER A 201 -3.69 20.00 -6.21
N LEU A 202 -4.71 20.62 -5.59
CA LEU A 202 -5.14 21.98 -5.91
C LEU A 202 -4.63 23.01 -4.88
N GLY A 203 -3.30 23.05 -4.68
CA GLY A 203 -2.66 23.93 -3.71
C GLY A 203 -2.91 23.53 -2.26
N THR A 204 -3.18 22.26 -2.04
CA THR A 204 -3.30 21.61 -0.73
C THR A 204 -2.42 20.36 -0.70
N ALA A 205 -2.00 19.92 0.47
CA ALA A 205 -1.39 18.60 0.60
C ALA A 205 -2.36 17.50 0.15
N LEU A 206 -1.83 16.34 -0.23
CA LEU A 206 -2.65 15.17 -0.52
C LEU A 206 -3.51 14.81 0.70
N THR A 207 -4.79 14.52 0.48
CA THR A 207 -5.75 14.15 1.52
C THR A 207 -6.22 12.70 1.35
N SER A 208 -6.83 12.12 2.39
CA SER A 208 -7.52 10.83 2.30
C SER A 208 -8.67 10.84 1.27
N GLY A 209 -9.32 12.01 1.07
CA GLY A 209 -10.31 12.22 0.01
C GLY A 209 -9.71 12.08 -1.39
N HIS A 210 -8.53 12.65 -1.62
CA HIS A 210 -7.77 12.46 -2.87
C HIS A 210 -7.35 11.01 -3.08
N ALA A 211 -6.82 10.34 -2.05
CA ALA A 211 -6.41 8.94 -2.13
C ALA A 211 -7.61 8.02 -2.44
N SER A 212 -8.75 8.24 -1.79
CA SER A 212 -10.00 7.53 -2.07
C SER A 212 -10.52 7.77 -3.49
N LEU A 213 -10.33 8.99 -4.02
CA LEU A 213 -10.68 9.30 -5.40
C LEU A 213 -9.76 8.58 -6.39
N ILE A 214 -8.46 8.61 -6.17
CA ILE A 214 -7.43 7.93 -6.99
C ILE A 214 -7.70 6.43 -7.07
N LYS A 215 -7.99 5.78 -5.94
CA LYS A 215 -8.29 4.34 -5.84
C LYS A 215 -9.39 3.86 -6.79
N ARG A 216 -10.33 4.73 -7.16
CA ARG A 216 -11.42 4.39 -8.11
C ARG A 216 -10.92 4.15 -9.53
N TYR A 217 -9.73 4.65 -9.87
CA TYR A 217 -9.19 4.63 -11.23
C TYR A 217 -7.93 3.77 -11.35
N VAL A 218 -7.03 3.84 -10.37
CA VAL A 218 -5.73 3.16 -10.41
C VAL A 218 -5.38 2.57 -9.05
N LYS A 219 -4.51 1.55 -9.06
CA LYS A 219 -3.96 0.94 -7.84
C LYS A 219 -2.56 1.44 -7.50
N GLU A 220 -1.94 2.19 -8.38
CA GLU A 220 -0.56 2.67 -8.24
C GLU A 220 -0.46 4.15 -8.61
N VAL A 221 0.36 4.87 -7.85
CA VAL A 221 0.67 6.29 -8.07
C VAL A 221 2.17 6.50 -8.05
N TYR A 222 2.66 7.27 -9.00
CA TYR A 222 4.04 7.76 -9.03
C TYR A 222 4.04 9.21 -8.58
N LEU A 223 4.62 9.47 -7.41
CA LEU A 223 4.81 10.82 -6.88
C LEU A 223 5.95 11.49 -7.63
N THR A 224 5.66 12.57 -8.32
CA THR A 224 6.60 13.38 -9.08
C THR A 224 6.55 14.82 -8.59
N TYR A 225 6.88 15.00 -7.31
CA TYR A 225 6.91 16.27 -6.61
C TYR A 225 8.26 16.98 -6.82
N ASP A 226 8.31 18.27 -6.48
CA ASP A 226 9.54 19.06 -6.58
C ASP A 226 10.71 18.36 -5.87
N SER A 227 11.92 18.46 -6.45
CA SER A 227 13.14 17.82 -5.90
C SER A 227 13.70 18.54 -4.67
N ASP A 228 13.06 19.61 -4.19
CA ASP A 228 13.46 20.33 -3.00
C ASP A 228 12.98 19.65 -1.69
N GLU A 229 13.39 20.20 -0.54
CA GLU A 229 12.96 19.68 0.76
C GLU A 229 11.44 19.72 0.96
N ALA A 230 10.75 20.73 0.39
CA ALA A 230 9.30 20.86 0.56
C ALA A 230 8.58 19.73 -0.19
N GLY A 231 8.98 19.44 -1.44
CA GLY A 231 8.46 18.32 -2.22
C GLY A 231 8.81 16.97 -1.62
N THR A 232 10.04 16.80 -1.10
CA THR A 232 10.42 15.60 -0.35
C THR A 232 9.52 15.39 0.85
N ARG A 233 9.28 16.41 1.67
CA ARG A 233 8.35 16.32 2.82
C ARG A 233 6.91 16.05 2.38
N ALA A 234 6.48 16.59 1.25
CA ALA A 234 5.17 16.33 0.68
C ALA A 234 5.02 14.85 0.26
N ALA A 235 6.04 14.29 -0.40
CA ALA A 235 6.09 12.87 -0.79
C ALA A 235 6.04 11.96 0.44
N LEU A 236 6.83 12.24 1.47
CA LEU A 236 6.83 11.48 2.74
C LEU A 236 5.46 11.49 3.44
N ARG A 237 4.70 12.59 3.35
CA ARG A 237 3.32 12.65 3.87
C ARG A 237 2.32 11.92 2.98
N ALA A 238 2.53 11.93 1.67
CA ALA A 238 1.60 11.32 0.72
C ALA A 238 1.65 9.78 0.74
N VAL A 239 2.84 9.18 0.95
CA VAL A 239 3.04 7.73 0.96
C VAL A 239 2.11 7.00 1.95
N PRO A 240 2.06 7.33 3.25
CA PRO A 240 1.15 6.65 4.18
C PRO A 240 -0.32 6.87 3.84
N ILE A 241 -0.73 8.06 3.41
CA ILE A 241 -2.12 8.36 3.03
C ILE A 241 -2.58 7.50 1.85
N LEU A 242 -1.71 7.30 0.85
CA LEU A 242 -2.00 6.43 -0.29
C LEU A 242 -2.07 4.96 0.14
N ARG A 243 -1.14 4.51 0.97
CA ARG A 243 -1.11 3.15 1.52
C ARG A 243 -2.38 2.81 2.30
N GLU A 244 -2.80 3.69 3.22
CA GLU A 244 -4.06 3.54 3.99
C GLU A 244 -5.29 3.43 3.09
N ALA A 245 -5.29 4.12 1.96
CA ALA A 245 -6.33 3.96 0.95
C ALA A 245 -6.19 2.69 0.12
N GLY A 246 -5.11 1.91 0.25
CA GLY A 246 -4.82 0.73 -0.56
C GLY A 246 -4.32 1.07 -1.97
N VAL A 247 -3.60 2.19 -2.11
CA VAL A 247 -2.93 2.62 -3.34
C VAL A 247 -1.42 2.54 -3.13
N SER A 248 -0.72 1.79 -4.00
CA SER A 248 0.74 1.71 -3.96
C SER A 248 1.36 3.03 -4.42
N ALA A 249 2.38 3.50 -3.71
CA ALA A 249 3.10 4.70 -4.05
C ALA A 249 4.54 4.41 -4.46
N LYS A 250 5.00 5.02 -5.55
CA LYS A 250 6.40 5.10 -5.95
C LYS A 250 6.83 6.55 -6.08
N VAL A 251 8.11 6.84 -5.90
CA VAL A 251 8.66 8.19 -5.97
C VAL A 251 9.63 8.28 -7.14
N ILE A 252 9.40 9.26 -8.02
CA ILE A 252 10.28 9.59 -9.13
C ILE A 252 11.27 10.65 -8.67
N ARG A 253 12.55 10.42 -8.90
CA ARG A 253 13.61 11.42 -8.67
C ARG A 253 13.97 12.12 -9.96
N MET A 254 13.98 13.44 -9.94
CA MET A 254 14.23 14.27 -11.12
C MET A 254 15.56 15.00 -11.06
N ASP A 255 16.39 14.72 -10.05
CA ASP A 255 17.70 15.35 -9.94
C ASP A 255 18.48 15.30 -11.27
N PRO A 256 19.14 16.37 -11.70
CA PRO A 256 19.36 17.66 -11.01
C PRO A 256 18.24 18.72 -11.23
N TYR A 257 17.15 18.37 -11.91
CA TYR A 257 16.05 19.28 -12.23
C TYR A 257 15.08 19.41 -11.06
N LYS A 258 14.46 20.60 -11.00
CA LYS A 258 13.61 20.95 -9.87
C LYS A 258 12.26 20.24 -9.90
N ASP A 259 11.60 20.26 -11.04
CA ASP A 259 10.22 19.82 -11.21
C ASP A 259 10.02 19.09 -12.56
N PRO A 260 8.89 18.41 -12.78
CA PRO A 260 8.62 17.70 -14.04
C PRO A 260 8.61 18.58 -15.27
N ASP A 261 8.18 19.85 -15.17
CA ASP A 261 8.15 20.78 -16.28
C ASP A 261 9.57 21.13 -16.75
N GLU A 262 10.46 21.41 -15.81
CA GLU A 262 11.87 21.67 -16.11
C GLU A 262 12.56 20.42 -16.67
N PHE A 263 12.30 19.25 -16.07
CA PHE A 263 12.88 17.98 -16.52
C PHE A 263 12.51 17.67 -17.97
N ILE A 264 11.22 17.74 -18.31
CA ILE A 264 10.70 17.41 -19.66
C ILE A 264 11.29 18.37 -20.71
N LYS A 265 11.44 19.65 -20.40
CA LYS A 265 12.02 20.64 -21.31
C LYS A 265 13.48 20.37 -21.63
N ASN A 266 14.24 19.92 -20.65
CA ASN A 266 15.68 19.70 -20.83
C ASN A 266 16.01 18.32 -21.40
N LEU A 267 15.32 17.27 -21.00
CA LEU A 267 15.67 15.88 -21.32
C LEU A 267 14.63 15.15 -22.16
N GLY A 268 13.41 15.67 -22.24
CA GLY A 268 12.34 15.09 -23.04
C GLY A 268 11.63 13.90 -22.41
N ALA A 269 10.65 13.37 -23.16
CA ALA A 269 9.74 12.33 -22.69
C ALA A 269 10.41 10.97 -22.50
N GLU A 270 11.38 10.61 -23.35
CA GLU A 270 12.06 9.31 -23.29
C GLU A 270 12.86 9.16 -21.98
N GLU A 271 13.56 10.22 -21.58
CA GLU A 271 14.32 10.19 -20.32
C GLU A 271 13.41 10.19 -19.10
N TYR A 272 12.26 10.88 -19.20
CA TYR A 272 11.27 10.84 -18.13
C TYR A 272 10.63 9.43 -17.98
N GLU A 273 10.38 8.71 -19.08
CA GLU A 273 9.92 7.31 -19.02
C GLU A 273 10.96 6.40 -18.31
N LYS A 274 12.26 6.62 -18.52
CA LYS A 274 13.31 5.92 -17.76
C LYS A 274 13.25 6.22 -16.26
N ARG A 275 12.95 7.48 -15.89
CA ARG A 275 12.77 7.85 -14.48
C ARG A 275 11.55 7.17 -13.86
N ILE A 276 10.45 7.01 -14.62
CA ILE A 276 9.28 6.23 -14.19
C ILE A 276 9.69 4.78 -13.91
N GLN A 277 10.44 4.15 -14.82
CA GLN A 277 10.91 2.76 -14.65
C GLN A 277 11.85 2.60 -13.46
N ALA A 278 12.66 3.60 -13.16
CA ALA A 278 13.59 3.63 -12.04
C ALA A 278 12.96 4.12 -10.72
N ALA A 279 11.66 4.40 -10.70
CA ALA A 279 10.99 4.96 -9.54
C ALA A 279 11.08 4.04 -8.31
N ARG A 280 11.37 4.64 -7.17
CA ARG A 280 11.56 3.94 -5.90
C ARG A 280 10.23 3.64 -5.22
N ASN A 281 10.10 2.46 -4.63
CA ASN A 281 8.97 2.18 -3.73
C ASN A 281 8.88 3.24 -2.63
N GLY A 282 7.67 3.74 -2.35
CA GLY A 282 7.46 4.86 -1.44
C GLY A 282 7.92 4.60 -0.01
N PHE A 283 7.73 3.38 0.50
CA PHE A 283 8.22 3.00 1.82
C PHE A 283 9.76 2.99 1.85
N MET A 284 10.41 2.37 0.86
CA MET A 284 11.88 2.35 0.77
C MET A 284 12.46 3.76 0.61
N PHE A 285 11.80 4.64 -0.16
CA PHE A 285 12.15 6.05 -0.24
C PHE A 285 12.06 6.74 1.14
N SER A 286 11.03 6.43 1.92
CA SER A 286 10.89 6.99 3.26
C SER A 286 12.03 6.58 4.21
N LEU A 287 12.56 5.37 4.03
CA LEU A 287 13.72 4.88 4.79
C LEU A 287 15.02 5.53 4.34
N GLU A 288 15.20 5.78 3.03
CA GLU A 288 16.36 6.55 2.51
C GLU A 288 16.39 7.98 3.06
N MET A 289 15.24 8.60 3.28
CA MET A 289 15.19 9.93 3.90
C MET A 289 15.44 9.88 5.39
N LEU A 290 14.87 8.88 6.07
CA LEU A 290 15.10 8.63 7.50
C LEU A 290 16.59 8.36 7.79
N GLU A 291 17.26 7.58 6.94
CA GLU A 291 18.68 7.25 7.09
C GLU A 291 19.57 8.50 7.24
N LYS A 292 19.22 9.60 6.54
CA LYS A 292 19.98 10.86 6.60
C LYS A 292 19.96 11.54 7.97
N GLU A 293 19.03 11.15 8.83
CA GLU A 293 18.87 11.69 10.18
C GLU A 293 19.73 10.95 11.22
N TYR A 294 20.38 9.82 10.83
CA TYR A 294 21.14 8.94 11.70
C TYR A 294 22.60 8.82 11.24
N ASP A 295 23.52 8.70 12.20
CA ASP A 295 24.91 8.35 11.88
C ASP A 295 25.04 6.85 11.60
N MET A 296 24.94 6.50 10.32
CA MET A 296 25.05 5.10 9.86
C MET A 296 26.47 4.52 9.99
N ASN A 297 27.46 5.31 10.39
CA ASN A 297 28.82 4.80 10.64
C ASN A 297 29.00 4.35 12.09
N SER A 298 28.16 4.85 13.03
CA SER A 298 28.19 4.41 14.43
C SER A 298 27.27 3.20 14.68
N PRO A 299 27.67 2.27 15.56
CA PRO A 299 26.80 1.15 15.97
C PRO A 299 25.51 1.62 16.64
N GLU A 300 25.57 2.69 17.42
CA GLU A 300 24.43 3.29 18.12
C GLU A 300 23.45 3.89 17.12
N GLY A 301 23.94 4.71 16.19
CA GLY A 301 23.12 5.32 15.14
C GLY A 301 22.42 4.28 14.25
N LYS A 302 23.14 3.22 13.86
CA LYS A 302 22.52 2.07 13.15
C LYS A 302 21.42 1.41 13.98
N THR A 303 21.65 1.22 15.25
CA THR A 303 20.68 0.56 16.15
C THR A 303 19.43 1.42 16.29
N ASP A 304 19.58 2.74 16.43
CA ASP A 304 18.45 3.66 16.56
C ASP A 304 17.68 3.78 15.24
N PHE A 305 18.38 3.83 14.11
CA PHE A 305 17.75 3.76 12.78
C PHE A 305 16.87 2.50 12.63
N PHE A 306 17.41 1.30 12.88
CA PHE A 306 16.63 0.07 12.74
C PHE A 306 15.51 -0.07 13.78
N ARG A 307 15.63 0.58 14.92
CA ARG A 307 14.52 0.67 15.89
C ARG A 307 13.35 1.49 15.30
N GLU A 308 13.67 2.60 14.64
CA GLU A 308 12.65 3.40 13.96
C GLU A 308 12.08 2.70 12.72
N VAL A 309 12.92 2.04 11.92
CA VAL A 309 12.47 1.17 10.82
C VAL A 309 11.49 0.11 11.32
N SER A 310 11.80 -0.51 12.47
CA SER A 310 10.92 -1.53 13.07
C SER A 310 9.55 -0.97 13.45
N ARG A 311 9.46 0.27 13.93
CA ARG A 311 8.18 0.94 14.21
C ARG A 311 7.37 1.16 12.94
N ARG A 312 8.01 1.63 11.87
CA ARG A 312 7.34 1.85 10.58
C ARG A 312 6.88 0.55 9.92
N LEU A 313 7.63 -0.55 10.11
CA LEU A 313 7.22 -1.87 9.64
C LEU A 313 5.96 -2.38 10.35
N LEU A 314 5.74 -1.99 11.60
CA LEU A 314 4.52 -2.34 12.35
C LEU A 314 3.26 -1.60 11.88
N GLU A 315 3.40 -0.55 11.07
CA GLU A 315 2.26 0.14 10.46
C GLU A 315 1.60 -0.70 9.34
N PHE A 316 2.25 -1.76 8.87
CA PHE A 316 1.63 -2.71 7.94
C PHE A 316 0.76 -3.69 8.72
N GLU A 317 -0.55 -3.63 8.52
CA GLU A 317 -1.51 -4.51 9.18
C GLU A 317 -1.39 -5.95 8.68
N ASP A 318 -1.27 -6.13 7.35
CA ASP A 318 -1.10 -7.44 6.73
C ASP A 318 0.28 -8.02 7.04
N GLU A 319 0.31 -9.21 7.63
CA GLU A 319 1.54 -9.89 8.04
C GLU A 319 2.40 -10.29 6.85
N LEU A 320 1.79 -10.75 5.76
CA LEU A 320 2.54 -11.15 4.55
C LEU A 320 3.19 -9.94 3.89
N GLU A 321 2.46 -8.83 3.79
CA GLU A 321 2.98 -7.57 3.29
C GLU A 321 4.15 -7.09 4.16
N ARG A 322 3.97 -7.07 5.48
CA ARG A 322 5.02 -6.69 6.43
C ARG A 322 6.27 -7.56 6.29
N ASN A 323 6.12 -8.88 6.16
CA ASN A 323 7.25 -9.81 5.99
C ASN A 323 7.99 -9.57 4.67
N ASN A 324 7.30 -9.24 3.58
CA ASN A 324 7.91 -8.85 2.31
C ASN A 324 8.74 -7.56 2.44
N TYR A 325 8.23 -6.57 3.18
CA TYR A 325 9.00 -5.35 3.45
C TYR A 325 10.17 -5.59 4.39
N ILE A 326 10.06 -6.45 5.40
CA ILE A 326 11.19 -6.86 6.24
C ILE A 326 12.31 -7.48 5.39
N GLU A 327 11.96 -8.34 4.45
CA GLU A 327 12.93 -8.95 3.53
C GLU A 327 13.57 -7.93 2.59
N ALA A 328 12.78 -7.01 2.03
CA ALA A 328 13.28 -5.93 1.18
C ALA A 328 14.25 -5.01 1.94
N VAL A 329 13.92 -4.63 3.18
CA VAL A 329 14.79 -3.82 4.06
C VAL A 329 16.06 -4.58 4.42
N ALA A 330 15.94 -5.84 4.83
CA ALA A 330 17.10 -6.67 5.19
C ALA A 330 18.09 -6.77 4.02
N THR A 331 17.58 -6.92 2.80
CA THR A 331 18.38 -6.98 1.57
C THR A 331 19.03 -5.63 1.26
N ALA A 332 18.27 -4.54 1.29
CA ALA A 332 18.75 -3.20 0.95
C ALA A 332 19.86 -2.72 1.89
N TYR A 333 19.71 -2.97 3.19
CA TYR A 333 20.65 -2.53 4.23
C TYR A 333 21.67 -3.61 4.65
N ARG A 334 21.67 -4.77 3.98
CA ARG A 334 22.61 -5.89 4.21
C ARG A 334 22.66 -6.34 5.67
N ILE A 335 21.50 -6.47 6.31
CA ILE A 335 21.34 -6.99 7.67
C ILE A 335 20.64 -8.35 7.65
N SER A 336 20.81 -9.12 8.72
CA SER A 336 20.10 -10.40 8.88
C SER A 336 18.61 -10.17 9.01
N LYS A 337 17.80 -10.86 8.17
CA LYS A 337 16.34 -10.87 8.26
C LYS A 337 15.89 -11.26 9.67
N ASP A 338 16.46 -12.32 10.24
CA ASP A 338 16.14 -12.80 11.59
C ASP A 338 16.39 -11.74 12.68
N SER A 339 17.42 -10.90 12.49
CA SER A 339 17.73 -9.82 13.43
C SER A 339 16.69 -8.71 13.36
N LEU A 340 16.25 -8.35 12.14
CA LEU A 340 15.20 -7.37 11.93
C LEU A 340 13.85 -7.88 12.42
N ASP A 341 13.48 -9.13 12.14
CA ASP A 341 12.27 -9.78 12.64
C ASP A 341 12.19 -9.74 14.17
N LYS A 342 13.28 -10.11 14.84
CA LYS A 342 13.36 -10.04 16.31
C LYS A 342 13.19 -8.62 16.84
N MET A 343 13.72 -7.63 16.14
CA MET A 343 13.59 -6.22 16.52
C MET A 343 12.16 -5.73 16.33
N VAL A 344 11.52 -6.07 15.21
CA VAL A 344 10.10 -5.77 14.94
C VAL A 344 9.21 -6.40 16.01
N ALA A 345 9.40 -7.69 16.32
CA ALA A 345 8.64 -8.38 17.35
C ALA A 345 8.82 -7.74 18.74
N LYS A 346 10.05 -7.36 19.10
CA LYS A 346 10.32 -6.66 20.37
C LYS A 346 9.66 -5.28 20.41
N THR A 347 9.67 -4.56 19.31
CA THR A 347 9.03 -3.24 19.19
C THR A 347 7.52 -3.35 19.29
N ALA A 348 6.90 -4.38 18.69
CA ALA A 348 5.46 -4.67 18.80
C ALA A 348 5.02 -4.89 20.25
N VAL A 349 5.80 -5.68 21.02
CA VAL A 349 5.56 -5.90 22.44
C VAL A 349 5.67 -4.60 23.23
N SER A 350 6.71 -3.80 22.97
CA SER A 350 6.94 -2.52 23.67
C SER A 350 5.85 -1.49 23.37
N ALA A 351 5.24 -1.54 22.16
CA ALA A 351 4.13 -0.67 21.74
C ALA A 351 2.74 -1.16 22.22
N GLY A 352 2.67 -2.30 22.93
CA GLY A 352 1.40 -2.89 23.38
C GLY A 352 0.56 -3.48 22.23
N MET A 353 1.11 -3.59 21.03
CA MET A 353 0.44 -4.14 19.83
C MET A 353 0.46 -5.68 19.82
N ALA A 354 1.37 -6.29 20.56
CA ALA A 354 1.40 -7.71 20.81
C ALA A 354 1.43 -7.94 22.32
N ARG A 355 0.69 -8.92 22.83
CA ARG A 355 0.92 -9.37 24.20
C ARG A 355 2.37 -9.87 24.27
N PRO A 356 3.13 -9.56 25.33
CA PRO A 356 4.39 -10.22 25.53
C PRO A 356 4.11 -11.72 25.48
N VAL A 357 4.66 -12.40 24.51
CA VAL A 357 4.84 -13.83 24.66
C VAL A 357 5.68 -13.92 25.91
N THR A 358 5.06 -14.24 27.02
CA THR A 358 5.76 -14.53 28.28
C THR A 358 6.58 -15.77 28.00
N ARG A 359 7.78 -15.56 27.41
CA ARG A 359 8.81 -16.57 27.55
C ARG A 359 8.97 -16.77 29.05
N PRO A 360 8.78 -17.97 29.56
CA PRO A 360 9.10 -18.24 30.94
C PRO A 360 10.52 -17.70 31.17
N LYS A 361 10.71 -16.93 32.24
CA LYS A 361 12.01 -16.36 32.62
C LYS A 361 13.07 -17.42 32.38
N ARG A 362 14.02 -17.14 31.51
CA ARG A 362 15.22 -17.96 31.36
C ARG A 362 15.86 -18.13 32.74
N ALA A 363 15.66 -19.26 33.34
CA ALA A 363 16.57 -19.73 34.37
C ALA A 363 17.93 -19.89 33.66
N GLU A 364 18.97 -19.32 34.24
CA GLU A 364 20.35 -19.49 33.81
C GLU A 364 20.67 -20.98 33.68
N GLY A 365 20.79 -21.46 32.46
CA GLY A 365 21.03 -22.86 32.13
C GLY A 365 21.14 -23.02 30.60
N GLY A 366 22.19 -22.43 30.03
CA GLY A 366 22.46 -22.55 28.61
C GLY A 366 23.01 -23.94 28.30
N GLU A 367 22.19 -24.79 27.74
CA GLU A 367 22.47 -25.97 26.91
C GLU A 367 21.22 -26.85 26.70
N LYS A 368 20.25 -26.78 27.64
CA LYS A 368 19.02 -27.61 27.56
C LYS A 368 18.00 -27.14 26.48
N ASN A 369 17.81 -25.81 26.30
CA ASN A 369 16.76 -25.29 25.40
C ASN A 369 17.06 -25.45 23.89
N ARG A 370 18.32 -25.61 23.45
CA ARG A 370 18.64 -25.91 22.06
C ARG A 370 18.27 -27.35 21.66
N LYS A 371 18.27 -28.27 22.62
CA LYS A 371 17.89 -29.67 22.37
C LYS A 371 16.36 -29.86 22.31
N GLU A 372 15.59 -29.12 23.11
CA GLU A 372 14.12 -29.20 23.12
C GLU A 372 13.48 -28.62 21.84
N ASP A 373 13.89 -27.43 21.40
CA ASP A 373 13.44 -26.85 20.12
C ASP A 373 13.78 -27.75 18.90
N GLY A 374 14.95 -28.35 18.93
CA GLY A 374 15.39 -29.25 17.88
C GLY A 374 14.66 -30.60 17.87
N ASN A 375 14.12 -31.04 18.99
CA ASN A 375 13.34 -32.27 19.10
C ASN A 375 11.91 -32.09 18.57
N LEU A 376 11.22 -31.00 18.94
CA LEU A 376 9.90 -30.62 18.41
C LEU A 376 9.93 -30.51 16.89
N THR A 377 10.93 -29.83 16.33
CA THR A 377 11.11 -29.72 14.88
C THR A 377 11.30 -31.10 14.22
N SER A 378 12.02 -32.01 14.88
CA SER A 378 12.23 -33.38 14.35
C SER A 378 10.98 -34.23 14.42
N GLN A 379 10.18 -34.15 15.49
CA GLN A 379 8.90 -34.83 15.61
C GLN A 379 7.91 -34.33 14.54
N LYS A 380 7.82 -33.04 14.34
CA LYS A 380 7.00 -32.42 13.30
C LYS A 380 7.40 -32.89 11.90
N ALA A 381 8.69 -32.86 11.56
CA ALA A 381 9.19 -33.31 10.28
C ALA A 381 8.89 -34.80 10.02
N LEU A 382 9.04 -35.64 11.06
CA LEU A 382 8.80 -37.08 10.95
C LEU A 382 7.32 -37.35 10.67
N LEU A 383 6.40 -36.71 11.39
CA LEU A 383 4.95 -36.84 11.14
C LEU A 383 4.57 -36.36 9.73
N THR A 384 5.14 -35.22 9.28
CA THR A 384 4.87 -34.72 7.93
C THR A 384 5.31 -35.74 6.86
N TRP A 385 6.48 -36.37 7.01
CA TRP A 385 6.91 -37.43 6.08
C TRP A 385 6.00 -38.66 6.10
N MET A 386 5.55 -39.08 7.27
CA MET A 386 4.62 -40.21 7.41
C MET A 386 3.24 -39.93 6.83
N ILE A 387 2.83 -38.66 6.79
CA ILE A 387 1.56 -38.21 6.20
C ILE A 387 1.67 -38.14 4.68
N ASP A 388 2.79 -37.58 4.16
CA ASP A 388 2.97 -37.27 2.75
C ASP A 388 3.19 -38.50 1.86
N ASP A 389 3.87 -39.56 2.37
CA ASP A 389 4.27 -40.73 1.57
C ASP A 389 4.01 -42.05 2.32
N ASP A 390 3.15 -42.90 1.75
CA ASP A 390 2.79 -44.21 2.31
C ASP A 390 3.99 -45.13 2.47
N ARG A 391 4.95 -45.06 1.57
CA ARG A 391 6.16 -45.89 1.63
C ARG A 391 7.09 -45.43 2.76
N LEU A 392 7.18 -44.12 2.96
CA LEU A 392 7.92 -43.57 4.10
C LEU A 392 7.25 -43.90 5.42
N TYR A 393 5.89 -43.92 5.46
CA TYR A 393 5.17 -44.38 6.63
C TYR A 393 5.56 -45.83 6.99
N ASP A 394 5.54 -46.76 6.03
CA ASP A 394 5.88 -48.17 6.27
C ASP A 394 7.31 -48.34 6.79
N GLN A 395 8.25 -47.58 6.24
CA GLN A 395 9.65 -47.59 6.69
C GLN A 395 9.83 -46.98 8.08
N ILE A 396 9.25 -45.83 8.34
CA ILE A 396 9.37 -45.12 9.62
C ILE A 396 8.67 -45.88 10.74
N SER A 397 7.50 -46.46 10.48
CA SER A 397 6.71 -47.21 11.46
C SER A 397 7.41 -48.49 11.97
N SER A 398 8.42 -48.97 11.24
CA SER A 398 9.28 -50.07 11.68
C SER A 398 10.22 -49.68 12.83
N TYR A 399 10.50 -48.40 13.01
CA TYR A 399 11.45 -47.86 13.99
C TYR A 399 10.83 -46.97 15.05
N ILE A 400 9.76 -46.26 14.70
CA ILE A 400 9.06 -45.27 15.53
C ILE A 400 7.65 -45.78 15.82
N SER A 401 7.21 -45.62 17.05
CA SER A 401 5.84 -45.85 17.51
C SER A 401 5.20 -44.53 17.96
N PRO A 402 3.87 -44.45 18.10
CA PRO A 402 3.22 -43.24 18.65
C PRO A 402 3.74 -42.82 20.02
N GLY A 403 4.15 -43.81 20.85
CA GLY A 403 4.75 -43.54 22.17
C GLY A 403 6.12 -42.84 22.13
N ASP A 404 6.78 -42.75 20.97
CA ASP A 404 8.05 -42.08 20.80
C ASP A 404 7.92 -40.58 20.63
N PHE A 405 6.72 -40.08 20.39
CA PHE A 405 6.42 -38.66 20.34
C PHE A 405 6.23 -38.09 21.76
N THR A 406 7.11 -37.20 22.16
CA THR A 406 7.13 -36.67 23.53
C THR A 406 6.14 -35.50 23.71
N GLU A 407 5.75 -34.83 22.62
CA GLU A 407 4.73 -33.77 22.62
C GLU A 407 3.33 -34.41 22.54
N SER A 408 2.41 -33.94 23.39
CA SER A 408 1.06 -34.55 23.53
C SER A 408 0.26 -34.47 22.23
N LEU A 409 0.28 -33.31 21.53
CA LEU A 409 -0.40 -33.11 20.27
C LEU A 409 0.16 -34.05 19.19
N TYR A 410 1.47 -34.12 19.04
CA TYR A 410 2.11 -34.99 18.03
C TYR A 410 1.92 -36.47 18.32
N ARG A 411 1.87 -36.86 19.58
CA ARG A 411 1.53 -38.22 19.99
C ARG A 411 0.12 -38.59 19.56
N THR A 412 -0.86 -37.72 19.84
CA THR A 412 -2.26 -37.93 19.46
C THR A 412 -2.42 -38.04 17.94
N VAL A 413 -1.74 -37.14 17.18
CA VAL A 413 -1.72 -37.21 15.71
C VAL A 413 -1.12 -38.54 15.23
N ALA A 414 -0.01 -38.97 15.84
CA ALA A 414 0.62 -40.26 15.51
C ALA A 414 -0.29 -41.43 15.79
N GLU A 415 -0.98 -41.47 16.94
CA GLU A 415 -1.93 -42.53 17.30
C GLU A 415 -3.05 -42.66 16.27
N LEU A 416 -3.68 -41.53 15.93
CA LEU A 416 -4.75 -41.46 14.91
C LEU A 416 -4.24 -41.85 13.52
N LEU A 417 -3.03 -41.40 13.14
CA LEU A 417 -2.39 -41.77 11.89
C LEU A 417 -2.15 -43.29 11.78
N TYR A 418 -1.60 -43.91 12.83
CA TYR A 418 -1.34 -45.35 12.88
C TYR A 418 -2.65 -46.17 12.85
N GLU A 419 -3.69 -45.69 13.51
CA GLU A 419 -5.02 -46.34 13.49
C GLU A 419 -5.62 -46.30 12.08
N GLN A 420 -5.65 -45.15 11.44
CA GLN A 420 -6.19 -44.98 10.08
C GLN A 420 -5.40 -45.76 9.02
N ARG A 421 -4.08 -45.81 9.14
CA ARG A 421 -3.24 -46.58 8.24
C ARG A 421 -3.49 -48.09 8.35
N LYS A 422 -3.82 -48.62 9.54
CA LYS A 422 -4.26 -50.01 9.73
C LYS A 422 -5.61 -50.29 9.05
N GLU A 423 -6.49 -49.28 8.98
CA GLU A 423 -7.77 -49.36 8.28
C GLU A 423 -7.66 -49.21 6.76
N GLY A 424 -6.47 -48.89 6.24
CA GLY A 424 -6.17 -48.84 4.81
C GLY A 424 -6.47 -47.51 4.11
N SER A 425 -6.87 -46.44 4.84
CA SER A 425 -7.10 -45.12 4.24
C SER A 425 -6.82 -43.99 5.22
N LEU A 426 -6.02 -43.01 4.78
CA LEU A 426 -5.76 -41.80 5.56
C LEU A 426 -6.83 -40.73 5.25
N ASN A 427 -7.52 -40.24 6.29
CA ASN A 427 -8.46 -39.16 6.20
C ASN A 427 -8.02 -37.98 7.12
N PRO A 428 -7.35 -36.96 6.57
CA PRO A 428 -6.88 -35.82 7.34
C PRO A 428 -7.98 -35.11 8.16
N ALA A 429 -9.19 -35.00 7.60
CA ALA A 429 -10.29 -34.31 8.29
C ALA A 429 -10.70 -35.03 9.59
N LYS A 430 -10.62 -36.37 9.65
CA LYS A 430 -10.90 -37.12 10.90
C LYS A 430 -9.85 -36.82 11.97
N ILE A 431 -8.59 -36.65 11.60
CA ILE A 431 -7.52 -36.30 12.55
C ILE A 431 -7.72 -34.88 13.05
N LEU A 432 -7.99 -33.93 12.14
CA LEU A 432 -8.16 -32.50 12.49
C LEU A 432 -9.39 -32.28 13.39
N ASN A 433 -10.50 -32.97 13.13
CA ASN A 433 -11.72 -32.86 13.93
C ASN A 433 -11.58 -33.41 15.37
N HIS A 434 -10.49 -34.09 15.68
CA HIS A 434 -10.21 -34.55 17.05
C HIS A 434 -9.78 -33.38 17.96
N PHE A 435 -9.25 -32.30 17.39
CA PHE A 435 -8.75 -31.15 18.12
C PHE A 435 -9.83 -30.05 18.17
N THR A 436 -10.32 -29.76 19.38
CA THR A 436 -11.38 -28.76 19.64
C THR A 436 -10.82 -27.38 19.91
N GLU A 437 -9.58 -27.27 20.41
CA GLU A 437 -8.90 -26.00 20.65
C GLU A 437 -8.34 -25.46 19.33
N GLU A 438 -8.53 -24.16 19.08
CA GLU A 438 -8.16 -23.52 17.79
C GLU A 438 -6.66 -23.57 17.52
N GLU A 439 -5.83 -23.50 18.57
CA GLU A 439 -4.38 -23.56 18.47
C GLU A 439 -3.88 -24.96 18.11
N ASP A 440 -4.41 -26.00 18.77
CA ASP A 440 -4.10 -27.40 18.49
C ASP A 440 -4.57 -27.82 17.11
N HIS A 441 -5.77 -27.39 16.71
CA HIS A 441 -6.30 -27.63 15.37
C HIS A 441 -5.41 -26.99 14.29
N ARG A 442 -4.93 -25.75 14.51
CA ARG A 442 -4.04 -25.05 13.57
C ARG A 442 -2.67 -25.74 13.46
N GLU A 443 -2.09 -26.14 14.58
CA GLU A 443 -0.81 -26.86 14.61
C GLU A 443 -0.93 -28.24 13.94
N ALA A 444 -1.97 -29.02 14.24
CA ALA A 444 -2.25 -30.26 13.56
C ALA A 444 -2.44 -30.07 12.03
N ALA A 445 -3.19 -29.03 11.61
CA ALA A 445 -3.38 -28.71 10.20
C ALA A 445 -2.06 -28.35 9.49
N SER A 446 -1.11 -27.75 10.21
CA SER A 446 0.21 -27.42 9.67
C SER A 446 1.00 -28.65 9.21
N LEU A 447 0.79 -29.82 9.84
CA LEU A 447 1.45 -31.09 9.49
C LEU A 447 1.02 -31.59 8.09
N PHE A 448 -0.22 -31.29 7.68
CA PHE A 448 -0.76 -31.67 6.38
C PHE A 448 -0.46 -30.66 5.26
N ASN A 449 -0.06 -29.44 5.61
CA ASN A 449 0.17 -28.34 4.67
C ASN A 449 1.64 -27.96 4.50
N THR A 450 2.54 -28.48 5.33
CA THR A 450 3.97 -28.15 5.28
C THR A 450 4.65 -29.00 4.20
N ARG A 451 5.10 -28.37 3.11
CA ARG A 451 6.01 -29.01 2.16
C ARG A 451 7.40 -29.06 2.76
N ILE A 452 7.95 -30.26 2.89
CA ILE A 452 9.34 -30.45 3.32
C ILE A 452 10.25 -29.90 2.22
N LYS A 453 11.30 -29.13 2.60
CA LYS A 453 12.29 -28.62 1.66
C LYS A 453 12.77 -29.77 0.76
N GLU A 454 12.64 -29.61 -0.55
CA GLU A 454 13.14 -30.56 -1.52
C GLU A 454 14.64 -30.74 -1.34
N LEU A 455 15.04 -31.83 -0.71
CA LEU A 455 16.42 -32.28 -0.68
C LEU A 455 16.76 -32.78 -2.10
N LYS A 456 17.83 -32.25 -2.68
CA LYS A 456 18.12 -32.39 -4.12
C LYS A 456 18.59 -33.80 -4.52
N THR A 457 19.15 -34.57 -3.59
CA THR A 457 19.69 -35.90 -3.87
C THR A 457 19.04 -36.96 -3.00
N LYS A 458 19.02 -38.20 -3.50
CA LYS A 458 18.51 -39.39 -2.78
C LYS A 458 19.28 -39.58 -1.48
N ASP A 459 20.59 -39.48 -1.52
CA ASP A 459 21.46 -39.71 -0.36
C ASP A 459 21.22 -38.66 0.74
N GLU A 460 20.97 -37.39 0.39
CA GLU A 460 20.61 -36.36 1.35
C GLU A 460 19.28 -36.63 2.05
N ARG A 461 18.31 -37.20 1.33
CA ARG A 461 16.98 -37.58 1.90
C ARG A 461 17.13 -38.75 2.87
N GLU A 462 17.87 -39.77 2.50
CA GLU A 462 18.12 -40.94 3.34
C GLU A 462 18.87 -40.56 4.62
N GLN A 463 19.87 -39.71 4.52
CA GLN A 463 20.61 -39.20 5.66
C GLN A 463 19.73 -38.36 6.58
N ALA A 464 18.93 -37.43 6.04
CA ALA A 464 18.06 -36.57 6.82
C ALA A 464 16.98 -37.37 7.55
N LEU A 465 16.39 -38.40 6.89
CA LEU A 465 15.41 -39.29 7.49
C LEU A 465 16.02 -40.07 8.66
N ARG A 466 17.18 -40.69 8.46
CA ARG A 466 17.91 -41.42 9.48
C ARG A 466 18.24 -40.56 10.68
N GLU A 467 18.79 -39.38 10.46
CA GLU A 467 19.13 -38.43 11.54
C GLU A 467 17.88 -37.98 12.32
N THR A 468 16.75 -37.81 11.64
CA THR A 468 15.49 -37.41 12.28
C THR A 468 14.92 -38.55 13.13
N ILE A 469 14.91 -39.79 12.61
CA ILE A 469 14.49 -40.98 13.36
C ILE A 469 15.36 -41.16 14.62
N LEU A 470 16.69 -41.11 14.46
CA LEU A 470 17.63 -41.23 15.58
C LEU A 470 17.36 -40.17 16.65
N LYS A 471 17.08 -38.94 16.25
CA LYS A 471 16.85 -37.84 17.17
C LYS A 471 15.55 -37.96 17.95
N VAL A 472 14.46 -38.34 17.30
CA VAL A 472 13.17 -38.58 17.94
C VAL A 472 13.27 -39.77 18.90
N LYS A 473 13.85 -40.89 18.47
CA LYS A 473 14.01 -42.07 19.32
C LYS A 473 14.91 -41.83 20.52
N THR A 474 16.03 -41.14 20.35
CA THR A 474 16.93 -40.78 21.47
C THR A 474 16.19 -39.92 22.50
N SER A 475 15.43 -38.94 22.01
CA SER A 475 14.66 -38.06 22.90
C SER A 475 13.56 -38.79 23.65
N SER A 476 12.89 -39.72 22.99
CA SER A 476 11.89 -40.61 23.62
C SER A 476 12.50 -41.43 24.75
N ILE A 477 13.62 -42.12 24.49
CA ILE A 477 14.33 -42.94 25.48
C ILE A 477 14.81 -42.07 26.66
N ASP A 478 15.35 -40.90 26.40
CA ASP A 478 15.80 -39.98 27.45
C ASP A 478 14.61 -39.48 28.31
N HIS A 479 13.45 -39.23 27.68
CA HIS A 479 12.23 -38.83 28.38
C HIS A 479 11.70 -39.98 29.25
N GLN A 480 11.60 -41.17 28.70
CA GLN A 480 11.16 -42.35 29.42
C GLN A 480 12.12 -42.71 30.57
N THR A 481 13.43 -42.59 30.37
CA THR A 481 14.46 -42.80 31.43
C THR A 481 14.29 -41.84 32.62
N ARG A 482 13.88 -40.61 32.36
CA ARG A 482 13.67 -39.61 33.43
C ARG A 482 12.37 -39.81 34.21
N SER A 483 11.35 -40.40 33.55
CA SER A 483 10.03 -40.66 34.16
C SER A 483 9.92 -42.03 34.80
N LEU A 484 10.91 -42.90 34.60
CA LEU A 484 10.89 -44.27 35.13
C LEU A 484 11.13 -44.29 36.62
N ASP A 485 10.31 -45.08 37.35
CA ASP A 485 10.57 -45.37 38.79
C ASP A 485 11.88 -46.16 38.91
N PRO A 486 12.83 -45.73 39.75
CA PRO A 486 14.09 -46.44 39.95
C PRO A 486 13.97 -47.89 40.39
N THR A 487 12.82 -48.31 40.87
CA THR A 487 12.51 -49.67 41.30
C THR A 487 11.92 -50.57 40.22
N ASP A 488 11.54 -50.00 39.06
CA ASP A 488 10.97 -50.75 37.93
C ASP A 488 12.08 -51.42 37.08
N MET A 489 12.52 -52.58 37.53
CA MET A 489 13.55 -53.38 36.83
C MET A 489 13.14 -53.83 35.45
N ALA A 490 11.84 -54.08 35.21
CA ALA A 490 11.32 -54.46 33.89
C ALA A 490 11.34 -53.30 32.91
N GLY A 491 11.00 -52.11 33.35
CA GLY A 491 11.09 -50.89 32.57
C GLY A 491 12.54 -50.56 32.21
N LEU A 492 13.48 -50.74 33.17
CA LEU A 492 14.92 -50.52 32.96
C LEU A 492 15.48 -51.49 31.89
N GLN A 493 15.11 -52.75 31.93
CA GLN A 493 15.54 -53.73 30.93
C GLN A 493 15.02 -53.38 29.52
N ARG A 494 13.75 -52.99 29.39
CA ARG A 494 13.18 -52.52 28.10
C ARG A 494 13.94 -51.30 27.54
N LEU A 495 14.23 -50.33 28.35
CA LEU A 495 14.99 -49.13 27.94
C LEU A 495 16.44 -49.46 27.53
N MET A 496 17.06 -50.45 28.18
CA MET A 496 18.39 -50.94 27.78
C MET A 496 18.36 -51.64 26.42
N GLU A 497 17.33 -52.42 26.14
CA GLU A 497 17.11 -53.03 24.82
C GLU A 497 16.83 -52.00 23.74
N GLU A 498 16.01 -51.00 24.02
CA GLU A 498 15.75 -49.89 23.10
C GLU A 498 17.02 -49.07 22.79
N LYS A 499 17.87 -48.83 23.80
CA LYS A 499 19.18 -48.20 23.58
C LYS A 499 20.11 -49.02 22.70
N ARG A 500 20.08 -50.32 22.83
CA ARG A 500 20.89 -51.24 22.01
C ARG A 500 20.41 -51.23 20.56
N LYS A 501 19.11 -51.26 20.33
CA LYS A 501 18.51 -51.11 18.99
C LYS A 501 18.84 -49.76 18.34
N LEU A 502 19.00 -48.69 19.14
CA LEU A 502 19.39 -47.38 18.66
C LEU A 502 20.81 -47.36 18.09
N GLU A 503 21.73 -48.14 18.65
CA GLU A 503 23.11 -48.27 18.14
C GLU A 503 23.12 -49.01 16.79
N ASP A 504 22.26 -50.01 16.62
CA ASP A 504 22.11 -50.71 15.35
C ASP A 504 21.54 -49.80 14.24
N LEU A 505 20.62 -48.87 14.61
CA LEU A 505 20.06 -47.84 13.71
C LEU A 505 21.10 -46.82 13.17
N ARG A 506 22.20 -46.60 13.89
CA ARG A 506 23.28 -45.68 13.45
C ARG A 506 24.04 -46.24 12.25
N THR A 507 24.06 -47.55 12.06
CA THR A 507 24.78 -48.24 11.00
C THR A 507 23.88 -48.68 9.84
N LEU A 508 22.56 -48.54 9.95
CA LEU A 508 21.59 -48.98 8.96
C LEU A 508 21.49 -48.03 7.76
N HIS A 509 21.52 -48.58 6.55
CA HIS A 509 21.17 -47.89 5.33
C HIS A 509 19.65 -47.93 5.13
N ILE A 510 18.95 -46.84 5.31
CA ILE A 510 17.52 -46.69 5.01
C ILE A 510 17.43 -46.32 3.54
N SER A 511 17.00 -47.20 2.66
CA SER A 511 16.89 -46.92 1.21
C SER A 511 15.48 -46.41 0.90
N ILE A 512 15.40 -45.15 0.40
CA ILE A 512 14.17 -44.58 -0.18
C ILE A 512 14.14 -45.00 -1.66
N GLN A 513 13.26 -45.95 -2.00
CA GLN A 513 13.07 -46.39 -3.40
C GLN A 513 12.23 -45.39 -4.19
#